data_1b4b9997549539680dc9f66c58726f36
#
_entry.id   1b4b9997549539680dc9f66c58726f36
#
_cell.length_a   1.000
_cell.length_b   1.000
_cell.length_c   1.000
_cell.angle_alpha   90.00
_cell.angle_beta   90.00
_cell.angle_gamma   90.00
#
_symmetry.space_group_name_H-M   'P 1'
#
loop_
_entity.id
_entity.type
_entity.pdbx_description
1 polymer ?
#
loop_
_entity_poly.entity_id
_entity_poly.type
_entity_poly.pdbx_seq_one_letter_code
_entity_poly.pdbx_strand_id
1 'polypeptide(L)'
;MNEIKILVFNLGNEFYATDIMEVERILGFEEITKLPDSPTFLDGVIDYENSVLPIINLVKKFGLKDVNSFEKKIIVVKRETGKFGILVDSVSEVKGIYEEDINNPNSLSTLISKKYIQGLVKNNDNIIIMIDLDKILTVQEEEIVFQG
;
A
#
# COMPACT_ATOMS: atom_id res chain seq x y z
N MET A 1 5.65 17.63 20.25
CA MET A 1 5.60 17.25 18.83
C MET A 1 5.81 15.76 18.70
N ASN A 2 4.89 15.07 18.02
CA ASN A 2 5.00 13.64 17.81
C ASN A 2 5.66 13.35 16.47
N GLU A 3 6.78 12.67 16.51
CA GLU A 3 7.43 12.18 15.31
C GLU A 3 6.88 10.80 14.96
N ILE A 4 6.57 10.60 13.72
CA ILE A 4 6.20 9.29 13.19
C ILE A 4 7.15 8.92 12.06
N LYS A 5 7.34 7.62 11.86
CA LYS A 5 8.15 7.14 10.74
C LYS A 5 7.26 6.53 9.70
N ILE A 6 7.50 6.91 8.46
CA ILE A 6 6.71 6.43 7.33
C ILE A 6 7.61 5.69 6.36
N LEU A 7 7.06 4.67 5.73
CA LEU A 7 7.71 3.96 4.64
C LEU A 7 7.22 4.58 3.34
N VAL A 8 8.15 5.15 2.58
CA VAL A 8 7.84 5.81 1.31
C VAL A 8 8.08 4.83 0.16
N PHE A 9 7.09 4.69 -0.70
CA PHE A 9 7.15 3.81 -1.86
C PHE A 9 6.51 4.48 -3.06
N ASN A 10 6.67 3.88 -4.23
CA ASN A 10 6.21 4.45 -5.49
C ASN A 10 5.12 3.62 -6.11
N LEU A 11 4.10 4.30 -6.61
CA LEU A 11 3.02 3.71 -7.41
C LEU A 11 2.78 4.65 -8.59
N GLY A 12 2.89 4.13 -9.83
CA GLY A 12 2.55 4.91 -11.01
C GLY A 12 3.30 6.23 -11.13
N ASN A 13 4.56 6.27 -10.72
CA ASN A 13 5.44 7.45 -10.73
C ASN A 13 5.15 8.51 -9.65
N GLU A 14 4.28 8.19 -8.69
CA GLU A 14 3.98 9.09 -7.58
C GLU A 14 4.49 8.50 -6.26
N PHE A 15 4.75 9.36 -5.29
CA PHE A 15 5.20 8.95 -3.97
C PHE A 15 4.02 8.72 -3.05
N TYR A 16 4.01 7.57 -2.40
CA TYR A 16 3.02 7.17 -1.41
C TYR A 16 3.74 6.77 -0.14
N ALA A 17 3.05 6.75 0.96
CA ALA A 17 3.64 6.29 2.21
C ALA A 17 2.59 5.70 3.13
N THR A 18 3.07 4.88 4.06
CA THR A 18 2.26 4.32 5.13
C THR A 18 3.06 4.39 6.43
N ASP A 19 2.38 4.36 7.57
CA ASP A 19 3.02 4.30 8.86
C ASP A 19 3.85 3.01 8.95
N ILE A 20 5.13 3.12 9.32
CA ILE A 20 6.03 1.97 9.42
C ILE A 20 5.54 0.95 10.45
N MET A 21 4.76 1.38 11.43
CA MET A 21 4.21 0.48 12.46
C MET A 21 3.26 -0.57 11.89
N GLU A 22 2.70 -0.32 10.71
CA GLU A 22 1.80 -1.28 10.05
C GLU A 22 2.55 -2.27 9.17
N VAL A 23 3.84 -2.06 8.96
CA VAL A 23 4.66 -2.89 8.07
C VAL A 23 5.36 -3.97 8.89
N GLU A 24 5.18 -5.22 8.49
CA GLU A 24 5.88 -6.32 9.11
C GLU A 24 7.22 -6.59 8.41
N ARG A 25 7.23 -6.58 7.08
CA ARG A 25 8.42 -6.91 6.30
C ARG A 25 8.30 -6.38 4.88
N ILE A 26 9.43 -6.16 4.25
CA ILE A 26 9.51 -5.82 2.83
C ILE A 26 10.18 -6.98 2.11
N LEU A 27 9.50 -7.53 1.11
CA LEU A 27 10.00 -8.66 0.34
C LEU A 27 10.37 -8.20 -1.07
N GLY A 28 11.39 -8.83 -1.64
CA GLY A 28 11.64 -8.71 -3.07
C GLY A 28 10.46 -9.30 -3.84
N PHE A 29 10.36 -8.98 -5.11
CA PHE A 29 9.28 -9.51 -5.93
C PHE A 29 9.40 -11.04 -6.03
N GLU A 30 8.29 -11.73 -5.81
CA GLU A 30 8.18 -13.17 -5.95
C GLU A 30 7.08 -13.48 -6.95
N GLU A 31 7.16 -14.65 -7.56
CA GLU A 31 6.11 -15.09 -8.47
C GLU A 31 4.82 -15.32 -7.68
N ILE A 32 3.74 -14.72 -8.18
CA ILE A 32 2.45 -14.75 -7.51
C ILE A 32 1.57 -15.81 -8.16
N THR A 33 1.00 -16.70 -7.34
CA THR A 33 0.07 -17.70 -7.80
C THR A 33 -1.31 -17.09 -7.94
N LYS A 34 -1.82 -17.06 -9.15
CA LYS A 34 -3.14 -16.46 -9.44
C LYS A 34 -4.26 -17.34 -8.94
N LEU A 35 -5.31 -16.72 -8.40
CA LEU A 35 -6.51 -17.42 -7.95
C LEU A 35 -7.61 -17.21 -8.99
N PRO A 36 -8.38 -18.27 -9.34
CA PRO A 36 -9.50 -18.11 -10.28
C PRO A 36 -10.61 -17.26 -9.67
N ASP A 37 -11.27 -16.50 -10.53
CA ASP A 37 -12.44 -15.69 -10.16
C ASP A 37 -12.21 -14.69 -9.03
N SER A 38 -10.96 -14.24 -8.86
CA SER A 38 -10.63 -13.24 -7.83
C SER A 38 -10.88 -11.82 -8.37
N PRO A 39 -11.09 -10.84 -7.47
CA PRO A 39 -11.16 -9.43 -7.88
C PRO A 39 -9.90 -8.99 -8.61
N THR A 40 -10.04 -8.00 -9.50
CA THR A 40 -8.93 -7.51 -10.31
C THR A 40 -7.73 -7.06 -9.48
N PHE A 41 -7.97 -6.44 -8.32
CA PHE A 41 -6.90 -5.91 -7.47
C PHE A 41 -6.16 -7.01 -6.70
N LEU A 42 -6.73 -8.20 -6.58
CA LEU A 42 -6.07 -9.33 -5.92
C LEU A 42 -5.27 -10.09 -6.97
N ASP A 43 -3.96 -9.87 -6.98
CA ASP A 43 -3.08 -10.51 -7.95
C ASP A 43 -2.95 -12.01 -7.72
N GLY A 44 -3.14 -12.46 -6.49
CA GLY A 44 -3.04 -13.86 -6.12
C GLY A 44 -2.45 -14.02 -4.73
N VAL A 45 -1.68 -15.08 -4.55
CA VAL A 45 -1.10 -15.40 -3.24
C VAL A 45 0.36 -15.83 -3.41
N ILE A 46 1.12 -15.66 -2.32
CA ILE A 46 2.48 -16.23 -2.22
C ILE A 46 2.57 -17.03 -0.94
N ASP A 47 3.59 -17.88 -0.85
CA ASP A 47 3.91 -18.60 0.37
C ASP A 47 4.73 -17.67 1.27
N TYR A 48 4.28 -17.48 2.49
CA TYR A 48 4.94 -16.58 3.44
C TYR A 48 4.84 -17.19 4.85
N GLU A 49 5.99 -17.52 5.44
CA GLU A 49 6.05 -18.11 6.80
C GLU A 49 5.12 -19.31 6.96
N ASN A 50 5.17 -20.24 6.00
CA ASN A 50 4.35 -21.47 5.99
C ASN A 50 2.84 -21.21 5.91
N SER A 51 2.47 -20.04 5.42
CA SER A 51 1.08 -19.62 5.28
C SER A 51 0.90 -18.99 3.91
N VAL A 52 -0.35 -18.83 3.51
CA VAL A 52 -0.69 -18.20 2.24
C VAL A 52 -0.94 -16.72 2.48
N LEU A 53 -0.21 -15.87 1.76
CA LEU A 53 -0.33 -14.42 1.89
C LEU A 53 -1.02 -13.84 0.65
N PRO A 54 -2.21 -13.25 0.79
CA PRO A 54 -2.85 -12.56 -0.36
C PRO A 54 -2.07 -11.33 -0.76
N ILE A 55 -1.98 -11.07 -2.06
CA ILE A 55 -1.23 -9.93 -2.61
C ILE A 55 -2.19 -8.97 -3.28
N ILE A 56 -2.28 -7.77 -2.74
CA ILE A 56 -3.11 -6.68 -3.26
C ILE A 56 -2.24 -5.83 -4.18
N ASN A 57 -2.67 -5.66 -5.42
CA ASN A 57 -1.99 -4.78 -6.37
C ASN A 57 -2.57 -3.38 -6.24
N LEU A 58 -1.81 -2.48 -5.61
CA LEU A 58 -2.31 -1.12 -5.36
C LEU A 58 -2.46 -0.31 -6.64
N VAL A 59 -1.63 -0.54 -7.65
CA VAL A 59 -1.77 0.14 -8.93
C VAL A 59 -3.15 -0.18 -9.53
N LYS A 60 -3.55 -1.45 -9.48
CA LYS A 60 -4.88 -1.87 -9.96
C LYS A 60 -6.00 -1.37 -9.03
N LYS A 61 -5.78 -1.48 -7.72
CA LYS A 61 -6.79 -1.06 -6.73
C LYS A 61 -7.14 0.42 -6.89
N PHE A 62 -6.14 1.25 -7.14
CA PHE A 62 -6.32 2.69 -7.27
C PHE A 62 -6.59 3.14 -8.71
N GLY A 63 -6.60 2.22 -9.66
CA GLY A 63 -6.83 2.55 -11.07
C GLY A 63 -5.71 3.35 -11.70
N LEU A 64 -4.48 3.14 -11.26
CA LEU A 64 -3.32 3.85 -11.76
C LEU A 64 -2.74 3.14 -12.98
N LYS A 65 -1.92 3.86 -13.74
CA LYS A 65 -1.24 3.32 -14.90
C LYS A 65 -0.07 2.43 -14.46
N ASP A 66 0.05 1.26 -15.07
CA ASP A 66 1.18 0.36 -14.82
C ASP A 66 2.41 0.93 -15.52
N VAL A 67 3.48 1.13 -14.74
CA VAL A 67 4.76 1.67 -15.26
C VAL A 67 5.80 0.57 -15.53
N ASN A 68 5.41 -0.71 -15.40
CA ASN A 68 6.28 -1.86 -15.69
C ASN A 68 7.63 -1.80 -14.97
N SER A 69 7.59 -1.49 -13.67
CA SER A 69 8.81 -1.38 -12.87
C SER A 69 9.54 -2.72 -12.76
N PHE A 70 10.86 -2.68 -12.82
CA PHE A 70 11.73 -3.83 -12.55
C PHE A 70 12.13 -3.91 -11.07
N GLU A 71 11.72 -2.95 -10.26
CA GLU A 71 12.09 -2.84 -8.85
C GLU A 71 10.93 -3.16 -7.91
N LYS A 72 9.92 -3.85 -8.38
CA LYS A 72 8.73 -4.16 -7.59
C LYS A 72 9.08 -4.85 -6.29
N LYS A 73 8.36 -4.48 -5.24
CA LYS A 73 8.48 -5.05 -3.91
C LYS A 73 7.11 -5.41 -3.38
N ILE A 74 7.09 -6.28 -2.39
CA ILE A 74 5.88 -6.64 -1.65
C ILE A 74 6.07 -6.15 -0.23
N ILE A 75 5.18 -5.30 0.22
CA ILE A 75 5.17 -4.81 1.61
C ILE A 75 4.15 -5.64 2.37
N VAL A 76 4.64 -6.41 3.36
CA VAL A 76 3.76 -7.24 4.17
C VAL A 76 3.15 -6.38 5.27
N VAL A 77 1.83 -6.33 5.28
CA VAL A 77 1.03 -5.52 6.21
C VAL A 77 0.40 -6.45 7.22
N LYS A 78 0.52 -6.11 8.50
CA LYS A 78 -0.09 -6.89 9.58
C LYS A 78 -1.33 -6.17 10.09
N ARG A 79 -2.42 -6.91 10.25
CA ARG A 79 -3.67 -6.40 10.78
C ARG A 79 -4.27 -7.46 11.70
N GLU A 80 -5.24 -7.05 12.51
CA GLU A 80 -5.90 -7.99 13.44
C GLU A 80 -6.60 -9.12 12.69
N THR A 81 -7.20 -8.82 11.54
CA THR A 81 -7.95 -9.79 10.74
C THR A 81 -7.07 -10.72 9.92
N GLY A 82 -5.80 -10.38 9.76
CA GLY A 82 -4.88 -11.19 8.97
C GLY A 82 -3.83 -10.33 8.28
N LYS A 83 -2.85 -11.00 7.69
CA LYS A 83 -1.78 -10.34 6.96
C LYS A 83 -2.09 -10.34 5.47
N PHE A 84 -1.66 -9.31 4.79
CA PHE A 84 -1.68 -9.28 3.33
C PHE A 84 -0.45 -8.52 2.84
N GLY A 85 -0.09 -8.75 1.58
CA GLY A 85 1.00 -8.02 0.96
C GLY A 85 0.44 -6.98 0.00
N ILE A 86 1.11 -5.85 -0.09
CA ILE A 86 0.80 -4.87 -1.13
C ILE A 86 1.94 -4.85 -2.13
N LEU A 87 1.60 -4.96 -3.41
CA LEU A 87 2.57 -4.90 -4.48
C LEU A 87 2.75 -3.45 -4.90
N VAL A 88 3.99 -2.98 -4.82
CA VAL A 88 4.34 -1.59 -5.15
C VAL A 88 5.42 -1.57 -6.22
N ASP A 89 5.58 -0.44 -6.90
CA ASP A 89 6.54 -0.33 -8.01
C ASP A 89 7.98 -0.26 -7.53
N SER A 90 8.21 0.37 -6.38
CA SER A 90 9.51 0.39 -5.72
C SER A 90 9.35 0.93 -4.30
N VAL A 91 10.37 0.71 -3.47
CA VAL A 91 10.41 1.28 -2.13
C VAL A 91 11.55 2.29 -2.11
N SER A 92 11.27 3.50 -1.63
CA SER A 92 12.25 4.59 -1.62
C SER A 92 13.04 4.69 -0.32
N GLU A 93 12.36 4.90 0.81
CA GLU A 93 13.03 5.19 2.07
C GLU A 93 12.08 5.07 3.26
N VAL A 94 12.67 5.03 4.45
CA VAL A 94 11.95 5.28 5.70
C VAL A 94 12.25 6.71 6.10
N LYS A 95 11.23 7.50 6.36
CA LYS A 95 11.36 8.92 6.64
C LYS A 95 10.65 9.28 7.93
N GLY A 96 11.30 10.10 8.77
CA GLY A 96 10.66 10.67 9.95
C GLY A 96 9.93 11.96 9.59
N ILE A 97 8.71 12.09 10.06
CA ILE A 97 7.92 13.32 9.90
C ILE A 97 7.22 13.62 11.21
N TYR A 98 6.71 14.83 11.35
CA TYR A 98 5.88 15.20 12.50
C TYR A 98 4.41 15.17 12.08
N GLU A 99 3.52 14.84 13.00
CA GLU A 99 2.09 14.81 12.72
C GLU A 99 1.59 16.13 12.13
N GLU A 100 2.15 17.25 12.59
CA GLU A 100 1.78 18.59 12.11
C GLU A 100 2.10 18.79 10.62
N ASP A 101 3.01 17.99 10.07
CA ASP A 101 3.40 18.08 8.66
C ASP A 101 2.41 17.40 7.72
N ILE A 102 1.43 16.69 8.28
CA ILE A 102 0.43 15.98 7.47
C ILE A 102 -0.72 16.92 7.16
N ASN A 103 -0.91 17.21 5.90
CA ASN A 103 -1.94 18.13 5.42
C ASN A 103 -3.22 17.40 5.08
N ASN A 104 -4.36 18.11 5.22
CA ASN A 104 -5.68 17.55 4.99
C ASN A 104 -5.88 17.23 3.49
N PRO A 105 -6.31 16.01 3.14
CA PRO A 105 -6.52 15.63 1.74
C PRO A 105 -7.74 16.29 1.10
N ASN A 106 -8.63 16.90 1.88
CA ASN A 106 -9.89 17.47 1.38
C ASN A 106 -9.69 18.64 0.41
N SER A 107 -8.52 19.25 0.41
CA SER A 107 -8.23 20.39 -0.46
C SER A 107 -7.68 19.97 -1.82
N LEU A 108 -7.51 18.68 -2.07
CA LEU A 108 -6.90 18.21 -3.31
C LEU A 108 -7.86 17.41 -4.18
N SER A 109 -7.72 17.63 -5.48
CA SER A 109 -8.30 16.76 -6.49
C SER A 109 -7.26 15.70 -6.82
N THR A 110 -7.62 14.43 -6.71
CA THR A 110 -6.72 13.31 -6.97
C THR A 110 -7.46 12.19 -7.69
N LEU A 111 -6.71 11.38 -8.43
CA LEU A 111 -7.25 10.22 -9.13
C LEU A 111 -7.64 9.11 -8.15
N ILE A 112 -7.06 9.10 -6.95
CA ILE A 112 -7.34 8.11 -5.93
C ILE A 112 -8.52 8.58 -5.10
N SER A 113 -9.42 7.67 -4.75
CA SER A 113 -10.53 7.99 -3.87
C SER A 113 -9.99 8.53 -2.54
N LYS A 114 -10.54 9.67 -2.11
CA LYS A 114 -10.13 10.32 -0.86
C LYS A 114 -10.29 9.43 0.36
N LYS A 115 -11.12 8.39 0.29
CA LYS A 115 -11.30 7.46 1.41
C LYS A 115 -10.04 6.68 1.76
N TYR A 116 -9.10 6.53 0.80
CA TYR A 116 -7.83 5.83 1.04
C TYR A 116 -6.73 6.75 1.53
N ILE A 117 -6.92 8.05 1.45
CA ILE A 117 -5.87 9.02 1.74
C ILE A 117 -6.01 9.51 3.17
N GLN A 118 -4.97 9.27 3.97
CA GLN A 118 -4.87 9.78 5.33
C GLN A 118 -4.45 11.24 5.35
N GLY A 119 -3.57 11.63 4.44
CA GLY A 119 -3.09 13.00 4.36
C GLY A 119 -2.00 13.14 3.31
N LEU A 120 -1.43 14.33 3.24
CA LEU A 120 -0.41 14.68 2.27
C LEU A 120 0.77 15.29 2.99
N VAL A 121 1.98 14.88 2.60
CA VAL A 121 3.22 15.38 3.20
C VAL A 121 4.06 16.00 2.11
N LYS A 122 4.49 17.24 2.32
CA LYS A 122 5.39 17.92 1.40
C LYS A 122 6.82 17.47 1.68
N ASN A 123 7.54 17.04 0.66
CA ASN A 123 8.91 16.56 0.77
C ASN A 123 9.74 17.22 -0.34
N ASN A 124 10.40 18.33 -0.02
CA ASN A 124 11.12 19.15 -1.00
C ASN A 124 10.15 19.57 -2.11
N ASP A 125 10.44 19.17 -3.34
CA ASP A 125 9.59 19.53 -4.50
C ASP A 125 8.49 18.50 -4.76
N ASN A 126 8.43 17.45 -3.94
CA ASN A 126 7.49 16.33 -4.13
C ASN A 126 6.41 16.33 -3.06
N ILE A 127 5.30 15.71 -3.40
CA ILE A 127 4.22 15.46 -2.44
C ILE A 127 4.12 13.96 -2.24
N ILE A 128 4.10 13.54 -0.98
CA ILE A 128 3.92 12.15 -0.60
C ILE A 128 2.47 11.98 -0.16
N ILE A 129 1.79 11.00 -0.74
CA ILE A 129 0.41 10.70 -0.40
C ILE A 129 0.39 9.63 0.69
N MET A 130 -0.03 10.02 1.91
CA MET A 130 -0.17 9.08 3.01
C MET A 130 -1.45 8.29 2.83
N ILE A 131 -1.34 6.97 2.77
CA ILE A 131 -2.51 6.10 2.63
C ILE A 131 -2.85 5.44 3.96
N ASP A 132 -4.14 5.21 4.16
CA ASP A 132 -4.67 4.53 5.33
C ASP A 132 -4.91 3.07 4.97
N LEU A 133 -4.03 2.18 5.43
CA LEU A 133 -4.12 0.76 5.11
C LEU A 133 -5.38 0.11 5.67
N ASP A 134 -5.97 0.68 6.72
CA ASP A 134 -7.22 0.17 7.26
C ASP A 134 -8.40 0.36 6.31
N LYS A 135 -8.27 1.27 5.35
CA LYS A 135 -9.34 1.59 4.40
C LYS A 135 -9.09 1.07 2.99
N ILE A 136 -8.01 0.34 2.80
CA ILE A 136 -7.67 -0.22 1.48
C ILE A 136 -8.73 -1.21 1.01
N LEU A 137 -9.25 -2.03 1.94
CA LEU A 137 -10.26 -3.03 1.62
C LEU A 137 -11.58 -2.71 2.31
N THR A 138 -12.69 -2.87 1.59
CA THR A 138 -14.00 -2.81 2.20
C THR A 138 -14.24 -4.08 3.02
N VAL A 139 -15.30 -4.09 3.84
CA VAL A 139 -15.66 -5.29 4.62
C VAL A 139 -15.90 -6.47 3.69
N GLN A 140 -16.60 -6.26 2.58
CA GLN A 140 -16.86 -7.31 1.59
C GLN A 140 -15.57 -7.80 0.93
N GLU A 141 -14.66 -6.88 0.63
CA GLU A 141 -13.37 -7.23 0.04
C GLU A 141 -12.52 -8.03 1.02
N GLU A 142 -12.52 -7.68 2.30
CA GLU A 142 -11.81 -8.46 3.32
C GLU A 142 -12.33 -9.88 3.42
N GLU A 143 -13.63 -10.07 3.33
CA GLU A 143 -14.21 -11.40 3.34
C GLU A 143 -13.69 -12.24 2.19
N ILE A 144 -13.56 -11.65 1.00
CA ILE A 144 -13.02 -12.35 -0.17
C ILE A 144 -11.54 -12.68 0.00
N VAL A 145 -10.76 -11.71 0.49
CA VAL A 145 -9.30 -11.83 0.60
C VAL A 145 -8.90 -12.84 1.68
N PHE A 146 -9.60 -12.84 2.82
CA PHE A 146 -9.22 -13.65 3.98
C PHE A 146 -10.01 -14.94 4.16
N GLN A 147 -11.00 -15.18 3.33
CA GLN A 147 -11.70 -16.46 3.31
C GLN A 147 -10.97 -17.40 2.37
N GLY A 148 -9.99 -17.99 2.84
CA GLY A 148 -9.27 -18.85 1.96
C GLY A 148 -9.54 -20.28 2.13
#